data_d68587335a89d7626397bff773e01c38
#
_entry.id   d68587335a89d7626397bff773e01c38
#
_cell.length_a   1.000
_cell.length_b   1.000
_cell.length_c   1.000
_cell.angle_alpha   90.00
_cell.angle_beta   90.00
_cell.angle_gamma   90.00
#
_symmetry.space_group_name_H-M   'P 1'
#
loop_
_entity.id
_entity.type
_entity.pdbx_description
1 polymer ?
#
loop_
_entity_poly.entity_id
_entity_poly.type
_entity_poly.pdbx_seq_one_letter_code
_entity_poly.pdbx_strand_id
1 'polypeptide(L)' 'GITKVAINMLGKGMPAELVAEMTGLPIDEVQRIQNF' A
#
# COMPACT_ATOMS: atom_id res chain seq x y z
N GLY A 1 11.79 3.91 2.95
CA GLY A 1 11.07 4.44 1.82
C GLY A 1 9.56 4.27 1.94
N ILE A 2 8.86 4.86 0.99
CA ILE A 2 7.40 4.87 1.04
C ILE A 2 6.80 3.48 0.84
N THR A 3 7.52 2.60 0.14
CA THR A 3 7.09 1.22 -0.04
C THR A 3 6.99 0.50 1.30
N LYS A 4 7.94 0.74 2.19
CA LYS A 4 7.91 0.12 3.50
C LYS A 4 6.71 0.60 4.30
N VAL A 5 6.38 1.88 4.19
CA VAL A 5 5.20 2.44 4.86
C VAL A 5 3.94 1.76 4.33
N ALA A 6 3.86 1.57 3.01
CA ALA A 6 2.71 0.92 2.39
C ALA A 6 2.55 -0.52 2.90
N ILE A 7 3.67 -1.24 3.02
CA ILE A 7 3.64 -2.60 3.54
C ILE A 7 3.11 -2.62 4.97
N ASN A 8 3.57 -1.69 5.79
CA ASN A 8 3.11 -1.60 7.17
C ASN A 8 1.62 -1.31 7.26
N MET A 9 1.13 -0.43 6.40
CA MET A 9 -0.29 -0.08 6.37
C MET A 9 -1.13 -1.29 5.98
N LEU A 10 -0.71 -2.01 4.94
CA LEU A 10 -1.42 -3.21 4.51
C LEU A 10 -1.41 -4.27 5.60
N GLY A 11 -0.33 -4.37 6.34
CA GLY A 11 -0.21 -5.31 7.45
C GLY A 11 -1.17 -5.01 8.58
N LYS A 12 -1.65 -3.77 8.67
CA LYS A 12 -2.63 -3.38 9.67
C LYS A 12 -4.07 -3.54 9.19
N GLY A 13 -4.24 -4.09 8.01
CA GLY A 13 -5.57 -4.36 7.46
C GLY A 13 -6.18 -3.21 6.69
N MET A 14 -5.40 -2.19 6.35
CA MET A 14 -5.92 -1.08 5.56
C MET A 14 -6.16 -1.54 4.11
N PRO A 15 -7.26 -1.09 3.48
CA PRO A 15 -7.50 -1.46 2.09
C PRO A 15 -6.47 -0.81 1.16
N ALA A 16 -6.17 -1.50 0.07
CA ALA A 16 -5.15 -1.05 -0.87
C ALA A 16 -5.46 0.35 -1.42
N GLU A 17 -6.73 0.63 -1.66
CA GLU A 17 -7.15 1.94 -2.18
C GLU A 17 -6.77 3.05 -1.20
N LEU A 18 -7.00 2.83 0.08
CA LEU A 18 -6.65 3.81 1.10
C LEU A 18 -5.15 3.97 1.21
N VAL A 19 -4.42 2.85 1.16
CA VAL A 19 -2.96 2.89 1.22
C VAL A 19 -2.40 3.69 0.04
N ALA A 20 -2.95 3.48 -1.15
CA ALA A 20 -2.51 4.24 -2.33
C ALA A 20 -2.74 5.74 -2.12
N GLU A 21 -3.89 6.10 -1.58
CA GLU A 21 -4.22 7.50 -1.35
C GLU A 21 -3.29 8.12 -0.31
N MET A 22 -3.01 7.40 0.75
CA MET A 22 -2.18 7.92 1.84
C MET A 22 -0.71 8.02 1.46
N THR A 23 -0.23 7.10 0.62
CA THR A 23 1.18 7.07 0.25
C THR A 23 1.49 7.81 -1.04
N GLY A 24 0.47 8.07 -1.86
CA GLY A 24 0.67 8.67 -3.16
C GLY A 24 1.12 7.68 -4.22
N LEU A 25 1.15 6.39 -3.90
CA LEU A 25 1.51 5.36 -4.87
C LEU A 25 0.33 5.04 -5.78
N PRO A 26 0.59 4.62 -7.03
CA PRO A 26 -0.49 4.13 -7.88
C PRO A 26 -1.09 2.86 -7.31
N ILE A 27 -2.38 2.66 -7.53
CA ILE A 27 -3.09 1.52 -6.94
C ILE A 27 -2.51 0.17 -7.40
N ASP A 28 -2.09 0.08 -8.64
CA ASP A 28 -1.50 -1.16 -9.15
C ASP A 28 -0.20 -1.50 -8.42
N GLU A 29 0.55 -0.48 -8.04
CA GLU A 29 1.77 -0.70 -7.27
C GLU A 29 1.45 -1.24 -5.89
N VAL A 30 0.43 -0.67 -5.24
CA VAL A 30 0.02 -1.12 -3.91
C VAL A 30 -0.51 -2.54 -3.98
N GLN A 31 -1.27 -2.87 -5.02
CA GLN A 31 -1.80 -4.21 -5.18
C GLN A 31 -0.69 -5.23 -5.40
N ARG A 32 0.35 -4.84 -6.12
CA ARG A 32 1.51 -5.72 -6.31
C ARG A 32 2.18 -6.03 -4.97
N ILE A 33 2.34 -5.02 -4.13
CA ILE A 33 2.92 -5.19 -2.79
C ILE A 33 2.03 -6.12 -1.97
N GLN A 34 0.72 -5.92 -2.06
CA GLN A 34 -0.24 -6.70 -1.30
C GLN A 34 -0.20 -8.18 -1.67
N ASN A 35 0.02 -8.47 -2.94
CA ASN A 35 0.02 -9.85 -3.43
C ASN A 35 1.39 -10.50 -3.37
N PHE A 36 2.38 -9.79 -2.96
CA PHE A 36 3.75 -10.29 -2.88
C PHE A 36 3.97 -11.12 -1.60
#